data_5240330d1b823e29c930d80a93c3df45
#
_entry.id   5240330d1b823e29c930d80a93c3df45
#
_cell.length_a   1.000
_cell.length_b   1.000
_cell.length_c   1.000
_cell.angle_alpha   90.00
_cell.angle_beta   90.00
_cell.angle_gamma   90.00
#
_symmetry.space_group_name_H-M   'P 1'
#
loop_
_entity.id
_entity.type
_entity.pdbx_description
1 polymer ?
#
loop_
_entity_poly.entity_id
_entity_poly.type
_entity_poly.pdbx_seq_one_letter_code
_entity_poly.pdbx_strand_id
1 'polypeptide(L)'
;MTRKEQIKSAYKLTGGHASFYDGMMTYSTLPGKAICRIVWNMDGEKNLRYLAEALSGVPEDFQGKLLEVPVGTGVLTMPVYREIPKAEITCLDYSADMMEAAKERAKSLGLENISFQQGDVGNLPFDDGSFDIVLSLNGFHAFPDKEAAYRETFRVLKPGGTFCGCF
;
A
#
# COMPACT_ATOMS: atom_id res chain seq x y z
N MET A 1 -23.62 -4.72 12.66
CA MET A 1 -22.22 -4.34 12.41
C MET A 1 -22.10 -4.01 10.94
N THR A 2 -21.78 -2.77 10.61
CA THR A 2 -21.63 -2.33 9.24
C THR A 2 -20.37 -2.97 8.63
N ARG A 3 -20.30 -3.05 7.29
CA ARG A 3 -19.10 -3.57 6.59
C ARG A 3 -17.84 -2.80 6.97
N LYS A 4 -17.94 -1.47 7.21
CA LYS A 4 -16.84 -0.63 7.74
C LYS A 4 -16.38 -1.08 9.13
N GLU A 5 -17.30 -1.46 10.00
CA GLU A 5 -16.97 -1.96 11.35
C GLU A 5 -16.31 -3.33 11.30
N GLN A 6 -16.72 -4.21 10.36
CA GLN A 6 -16.09 -5.52 10.16
C GLN A 6 -14.66 -5.38 9.68
N ILE A 7 -14.41 -4.50 8.70
CA ILE A 7 -13.07 -4.22 8.19
C ILE A 7 -12.18 -3.61 9.28
N LYS A 8 -12.70 -2.62 10.02
CA LYS A 8 -12.00 -2.01 11.16
C LYS A 8 -11.66 -3.03 12.25
N SER A 9 -12.52 -4.01 12.49
CA SER A 9 -12.28 -5.12 13.43
C SER A 9 -11.19 -6.07 12.91
N ALA A 10 -11.20 -6.40 11.61
CA ALA A 10 -10.18 -7.24 10.99
C ALA A 10 -8.79 -6.56 11.02
N TYR A 11 -8.72 -5.25 10.73
CA TYR A 11 -7.48 -4.49 10.84
C TYR A 11 -6.96 -4.35 12.28
N LYS A 12 -7.84 -4.24 13.28
CA LYS A 12 -7.42 -4.29 14.70
C LYS A 12 -6.77 -5.61 15.09
N LEU A 13 -7.28 -6.72 14.55
CA LEU A 13 -6.70 -8.06 14.77
C LEU A 13 -5.34 -8.22 14.09
N THR A 14 -5.14 -7.60 12.92
CA THR A 14 -3.88 -7.67 12.18
C THR A 14 -2.87 -6.59 12.60
N GLY A 15 -3.31 -5.40 12.98
CA GLY A 15 -2.44 -4.30 13.45
C GLY A 15 -1.70 -4.62 14.75
N GLY A 16 -2.33 -5.35 15.68
CA GLY A 16 -1.66 -5.87 16.89
C GLY A 16 -0.61 -6.96 16.62
N HIS A 17 -0.50 -7.44 15.38
CA HIS A 17 0.45 -8.48 14.94
C HIS A 17 1.18 -8.05 13.66
N ALA A 18 1.62 -6.79 13.60
CA ALA A 18 2.32 -6.23 12.43
C ALA A 18 3.47 -7.12 11.96
N SER A 19 4.25 -7.69 12.88
CA SER A 19 5.35 -8.61 12.54
C SER A 19 4.90 -9.92 11.89
N PHE A 20 3.72 -10.42 12.24
CA PHE A 20 3.14 -11.62 11.62
C PHE A 20 2.65 -11.31 10.19
N TYR A 21 1.93 -10.20 10.03
CA TYR A 21 1.48 -9.71 8.73
C TYR A 21 2.67 -9.43 7.80
N ASP A 22 3.68 -8.73 8.30
CA ASP A 22 4.90 -8.43 7.57
C ASP A 22 5.64 -9.71 7.15
N GLY A 23 5.77 -10.69 8.07
CA GLY A 23 6.38 -11.97 7.78
C GLY A 23 5.67 -12.79 6.72
N MET A 24 4.35 -12.65 6.63
CA MET A 24 3.52 -13.26 5.59
C MET A 24 3.72 -12.55 4.25
N MET A 25 3.62 -11.21 4.23
CA MET A 25 3.73 -10.42 3.00
C MET A 25 5.12 -10.48 2.37
N THR A 26 6.18 -10.54 3.17
CA THR A 26 7.56 -10.65 2.70
C THR A 26 8.05 -12.07 2.49
N TYR A 27 7.22 -13.08 2.81
CA TYR A 27 7.63 -14.48 2.78
C TYR A 27 8.88 -14.78 3.65
N SER A 28 9.07 -14.03 4.74
CA SER A 28 10.30 -14.07 5.54
C SER A 28 10.24 -14.99 6.76
N THR A 29 9.07 -15.14 7.39
CA THR A 29 8.91 -15.97 8.59
C THR A 29 8.40 -17.38 8.26
N LEU A 30 8.73 -18.37 9.07
CA LEU A 30 8.25 -19.76 8.89
C LEU A 30 6.72 -19.87 8.91
N PRO A 31 6.00 -19.24 9.89
CA PRO A 31 4.54 -19.22 9.88
C PRO A 31 3.97 -18.50 8.64
N GLY A 32 4.57 -17.37 8.24
CA GLY A 32 4.17 -16.64 7.05
C GLY A 32 4.33 -17.46 5.78
N LYS A 33 5.46 -18.14 5.60
CA LYS A 33 5.72 -19.05 4.48
C LYS A 33 4.69 -20.19 4.42
N ALA A 34 4.38 -20.80 5.56
CA ALA A 34 3.41 -21.89 5.64
C ALA A 34 2.01 -21.41 5.20
N ILE A 35 1.55 -20.26 5.67
CA ILE A 35 0.25 -19.70 5.29
C ILE A 35 0.22 -19.33 3.80
N CYS A 36 1.23 -18.64 3.28
CA CYS A 36 1.31 -18.28 1.87
C CYS A 36 1.27 -19.53 0.97
N ARG A 37 1.97 -20.60 1.37
CA ARG A 37 2.00 -21.84 0.60
C ARG A 37 0.68 -22.61 0.65
N ILE A 38 0.02 -22.64 1.81
CA ILE A 38 -1.22 -23.41 2.03
C ILE A 38 -2.43 -22.66 1.45
N VAL A 39 -2.53 -21.34 1.73
CA VAL A 39 -3.72 -20.55 1.38
C VAL A 39 -3.66 -20.04 -0.05
N TRP A 40 -2.50 -19.58 -0.51
CA TRP A 40 -2.34 -18.93 -1.83
C TRP A 40 -1.47 -19.70 -2.82
N ASN A 41 -0.97 -20.89 -2.45
CA ASN A 41 -0.04 -21.68 -3.27
C ASN A 41 1.16 -20.83 -3.77
N MET A 42 1.64 -19.93 -2.91
CA MET A 42 2.70 -18.97 -3.22
C MET A 42 4.02 -19.44 -2.58
N ASP A 43 5.09 -19.37 -3.35
CA ASP A 43 6.48 -19.55 -2.90
C ASP A 43 7.26 -18.23 -3.06
N GLY A 44 8.52 -18.21 -2.64
CA GLY A 44 9.35 -17.00 -2.67
C GLY A 44 9.57 -16.43 -4.06
N GLU A 45 9.69 -17.27 -5.09
CA GLU A 45 9.88 -16.84 -6.48
C GLU A 45 8.61 -16.22 -7.05
N LYS A 46 7.47 -16.85 -6.80
CA LYS A 46 6.16 -16.31 -7.21
C LYS A 46 5.87 -14.99 -6.51
N ASN A 47 6.23 -14.88 -5.23
CA ASN A 47 6.05 -13.64 -4.49
C ASN A 47 6.90 -12.49 -5.07
N LEU A 48 8.16 -12.75 -5.40
CA LEU A 48 9.02 -11.75 -6.04
C LEU A 48 8.50 -11.32 -7.41
N ARG A 49 8.05 -12.27 -8.22
CA ARG A 49 7.44 -11.97 -9.52
C ARG A 49 6.17 -11.12 -9.37
N TYR A 50 5.30 -11.50 -8.45
CA TYR A 50 4.09 -10.75 -8.13
C TYR A 50 4.39 -9.30 -7.75
N LEU A 51 5.38 -9.08 -6.87
CA LEU A 51 5.79 -7.73 -6.48
C LEU A 51 6.40 -6.95 -7.65
N ALA A 52 7.23 -7.58 -8.46
CA ALA A 52 7.82 -6.94 -9.63
C ALA A 52 6.75 -6.51 -10.65
N GLU A 53 5.75 -7.36 -10.90
CA GLU A 53 4.62 -7.03 -11.77
C GLU A 53 3.77 -5.90 -11.18
N ALA A 54 3.45 -5.96 -9.89
CA ALA A 54 2.65 -4.95 -9.20
C ALA A 54 3.30 -3.56 -9.19
N LEU A 55 4.62 -3.51 -9.09
CA LEU A 55 5.41 -2.28 -9.06
C LEU A 55 5.90 -1.83 -10.43
N SER A 56 5.62 -2.58 -11.50
CA SER A 56 6.10 -2.27 -12.86
C SER A 56 5.61 -0.92 -13.41
N GLY A 57 4.53 -0.36 -12.84
CA GLY A 57 4.04 0.98 -13.18
C GLY A 57 4.81 2.12 -12.52
N VAL A 58 5.81 1.83 -11.67
CA VAL A 58 6.66 2.83 -10.99
C VAL A 58 8.07 2.75 -11.59
N PRO A 59 8.50 3.71 -12.44
CA PRO A 59 9.85 3.73 -13.02
C PRO A 59 10.94 3.86 -11.95
N GLU A 60 12.09 3.21 -12.18
CA GLU A 60 13.23 3.24 -11.25
C GLU A 60 13.84 4.65 -11.05
N ASP A 61 13.66 5.54 -12.02
CA ASP A 61 14.12 6.93 -11.97
C ASP A 61 12.98 7.94 -11.75
N PHE A 62 11.86 7.49 -11.23
CA PHE A 62 10.66 8.31 -11.04
C PHE A 62 10.92 9.53 -10.14
N GLN A 63 10.45 10.71 -10.57
CA GLN A 63 10.66 12.01 -9.90
C GLN A 63 9.37 12.81 -9.71
N GLY A 64 8.22 12.20 -9.98
CA GLY A 64 6.91 12.84 -9.88
C GLY A 64 6.24 12.65 -8.52
N LYS A 65 4.93 12.88 -8.47
CA LYS A 65 4.08 12.69 -7.29
C LYS A 65 3.41 11.32 -7.33
N LEU A 66 3.63 10.52 -6.29
CA LEU A 66 3.06 9.20 -6.12
C LEU A 66 2.14 9.17 -4.89
N LEU A 67 0.93 8.64 -5.06
CA LEU A 67 0.03 8.30 -3.96
C LEU A 67 0.01 6.78 -3.80
N GLU A 68 0.30 6.29 -2.59
CA GLU A 68 0.05 4.90 -2.21
C GLU A 68 -1.19 4.79 -1.34
N VAL A 69 -2.15 3.92 -1.71
CA VAL A 69 -3.40 3.72 -1.00
C VAL A 69 -3.93 2.27 -1.14
N PRO A 70 -4.09 1.55 -0.03
CA PRO A 70 -3.60 1.83 1.32
C PRO A 70 -2.11 1.50 1.46
N VAL A 71 -1.39 2.22 2.32
CA VAL A 71 0.02 1.92 2.57
C VAL A 71 0.22 0.69 3.48
N GLY A 72 -0.78 0.36 4.30
CA GLY A 72 -0.63 -0.69 5.29
C GLY A 72 0.55 -0.42 6.23
N THR A 73 1.39 -1.43 6.46
CA THR A 73 2.64 -1.31 7.25
C THR A 73 3.82 -0.79 6.42
N GLY A 74 3.65 -0.59 5.11
CA GLY A 74 4.71 -0.18 4.20
C GLY A 74 5.83 -1.20 3.99
N VAL A 75 5.62 -2.46 4.42
CA VAL A 75 6.67 -3.49 4.39
C VAL A 75 7.16 -3.82 2.97
N LEU A 76 6.30 -3.70 1.98
CA LEU A 76 6.62 -4.00 0.58
C LEU A 76 7.19 -2.79 -0.16
N THR A 77 6.67 -1.60 0.12
CA THR A 77 6.90 -0.40 -0.67
C THR A 77 8.01 0.50 -0.13
N MET A 78 8.17 0.62 1.19
CA MET A 78 9.20 1.48 1.76
C MET A 78 10.63 1.15 1.28
N PRO A 79 11.05 -0.12 1.14
CA PRO A 79 12.36 -0.44 0.54
C PRO A 79 12.51 0.05 -0.91
N VAL A 80 11.41 0.01 -1.70
CA VAL A 80 11.40 0.50 -3.09
C VAL A 80 11.50 2.02 -3.14
N TYR A 81 10.85 2.72 -2.23
CA TYR A 81 10.88 4.19 -2.17
C TYR A 81 12.27 4.75 -1.86
N ARG A 82 13.12 3.97 -1.23
CA ARG A 82 14.51 4.33 -1.03
C ARG A 82 15.29 4.45 -2.34
N GLU A 83 14.89 3.70 -3.37
CA GLU A 83 15.55 3.71 -4.69
C GLU A 83 15.05 4.86 -5.59
N ILE A 84 13.96 5.56 -5.21
CA ILE A 84 13.40 6.71 -5.93
C ILE A 84 13.40 7.99 -5.06
N PRO A 85 14.55 8.44 -4.55
CA PRO A 85 14.65 9.53 -3.55
C PRO A 85 14.18 10.90 -4.06
N LYS A 86 13.98 11.08 -5.37
CA LYS A 86 13.51 12.32 -5.99
C LYS A 86 11.99 12.37 -6.15
N ALA A 87 11.28 11.27 -5.91
CA ALA A 87 9.83 11.24 -5.94
C ALA A 87 9.24 11.95 -4.71
N GLU A 88 8.10 12.60 -4.86
CA GLU A 88 7.26 13.07 -3.75
C GLU A 88 6.19 12.01 -3.48
N ILE A 89 6.29 11.32 -2.35
CA ILE A 89 5.42 10.18 -2.05
C ILE A 89 4.45 10.56 -0.94
N THR A 90 3.17 10.33 -1.18
CA THR A 90 2.12 10.45 -0.18
C THR A 90 1.55 9.06 0.10
N CYS A 91 1.58 8.64 1.36
CA CYS A 91 1.04 7.37 1.83
C CYS A 91 -0.25 7.61 2.60
N LEU A 92 -1.34 6.98 2.17
CA LEU A 92 -2.64 7.08 2.82
C LEU A 92 -3.09 5.72 3.34
N ASP A 93 -3.63 5.70 4.55
CA ASP A 93 -4.32 4.55 5.13
C ASP A 93 -5.49 4.99 5.99
N TYR A 94 -6.50 4.13 6.10
CA TYR A 94 -7.62 4.33 7.01
C TYR A 94 -7.26 3.98 8.46
N SER A 95 -6.37 2.99 8.64
CA SER A 95 -5.91 2.50 9.94
C SER A 95 -4.76 3.33 10.49
N ALA A 96 -4.97 3.98 11.64
CA ALA A 96 -3.92 4.70 12.33
C ALA A 96 -2.76 3.77 12.74
N ASP A 97 -3.06 2.54 13.17
CA ASP A 97 -2.06 1.57 13.63
C ASP A 97 -1.16 1.10 12.47
N MET A 98 -1.75 0.85 11.29
CA MET A 98 -1.00 0.50 10.08
C MET A 98 -0.10 1.66 9.65
N MET A 99 -0.64 2.86 9.65
CA MET A 99 0.11 4.05 9.25
C MET A 99 1.25 4.37 10.23
N GLU A 100 1.09 4.14 11.53
CA GLU A 100 2.17 4.32 12.50
C GLU A 100 3.30 3.34 12.23
N ALA A 101 3.00 2.06 11.95
CA ALA A 101 4.00 1.08 11.55
C ALA A 101 4.74 1.49 10.26
N ALA A 102 4.03 2.07 9.29
CA ALA A 102 4.63 2.58 8.06
C ALA A 102 5.57 3.77 8.33
N LYS A 103 5.17 4.70 9.21
CA LYS A 103 6.01 5.85 9.62
C LYS A 103 7.29 5.40 10.33
N GLU A 104 7.18 4.46 11.26
CA GLU A 104 8.35 3.90 11.95
C GLU A 104 9.31 3.24 10.96
N ARG A 105 8.78 2.51 9.98
CA ARG A 105 9.57 1.89 8.92
C ARG A 105 10.25 2.92 8.02
N ALA A 106 9.53 3.93 7.56
CA ALA A 106 10.11 5.02 6.76
C ALA A 106 11.26 5.70 7.52
N LYS A 107 11.05 6.01 8.80
CA LYS A 107 12.08 6.58 9.68
C LYS A 107 13.29 5.66 9.83
N SER A 108 13.09 4.37 10.02
CA SER A 108 14.18 3.39 10.15
C SER A 108 15.02 3.26 8.88
N LEU A 109 14.43 3.52 7.72
CA LEU A 109 15.10 3.52 6.41
C LEU A 109 15.66 4.89 6.00
N GLY A 110 15.45 5.93 6.80
CA GLY A 110 15.91 7.29 6.52
C GLY A 110 15.21 7.94 5.32
N LEU A 111 13.92 7.63 5.10
CA LEU A 111 13.14 8.18 3.99
C LEU A 111 12.61 9.57 4.36
N GLU A 112 13.02 10.59 3.62
CA GLU A 112 12.65 12.00 3.85
C GLU A 112 11.63 12.51 2.83
N ASN A 113 11.41 11.78 1.76
CA ASN A 113 10.55 12.15 0.62
C ASN A 113 9.12 11.61 0.74
N ILE A 114 8.69 11.18 1.94
CA ILE A 114 7.40 10.56 2.20
C ILE A 114 6.58 11.42 3.16
N SER A 115 5.33 11.65 2.81
CA SER A 115 4.30 12.21 3.69
C SER A 115 3.21 11.17 3.99
N PHE A 116 2.55 11.32 5.15
CA PHE A 116 1.51 10.39 5.61
C PHE A 116 0.21 11.13 5.87
N GLN A 117 -0.87 10.60 5.32
CA GLN A 117 -2.22 11.16 5.46
C GLN A 117 -3.19 10.06 5.89
N GLN A 118 -3.83 10.20 7.04
CA GLN A 118 -4.92 9.29 7.41
C GLN A 118 -6.19 9.69 6.67
N GLY A 119 -6.86 8.70 6.04
CA GLY A 119 -8.05 9.00 5.25
C GLY A 119 -8.77 7.79 4.71
N ASP A 120 -9.89 8.05 4.04
CA ASP A 120 -10.71 7.07 3.33
C ASP A 120 -10.43 7.18 1.83
N VAL A 121 -10.09 6.07 1.19
CA VAL A 121 -9.86 6.04 -0.26
C VAL A 121 -11.10 6.43 -1.07
N GLY A 122 -12.29 6.20 -0.52
CA GLY A 122 -13.56 6.62 -1.13
C GLY A 122 -13.84 8.13 -1.05
N ASN A 123 -12.98 8.89 -0.36
CA ASN A 123 -13.06 10.35 -0.22
C ASN A 123 -11.65 10.91 0.03
N LEU A 124 -10.84 10.95 -1.01
CA LEU A 124 -9.44 11.35 -0.93
C LEU A 124 -9.32 12.87 -0.70
N PRO A 125 -8.54 13.33 0.29
CA PRO A 125 -8.40 14.75 0.63
C PRO A 125 -7.36 15.46 -0.26
N PHE A 126 -7.41 15.19 -1.57
CA PHE A 126 -6.50 15.77 -2.56
C PHE A 126 -7.27 16.36 -3.73
N ASP A 127 -6.69 17.36 -4.37
CA ASP A 127 -7.25 18.00 -5.56
C ASP A 127 -7.23 17.05 -6.78
N ASP A 128 -8.07 17.32 -7.76
CA ASP A 128 -8.10 16.63 -9.04
C ASP A 128 -6.74 16.73 -9.74
N GLY A 129 -6.28 15.63 -10.32
CA GLY A 129 -5.03 15.61 -11.08
C GLY A 129 -3.78 15.94 -10.26
N SER A 130 -3.74 15.56 -8.99
CA SER A 130 -2.61 15.84 -8.09
C SER A 130 -1.42 14.90 -8.29
N PHE A 131 -1.65 13.66 -8.75
CA PHE A 131 -0.64 12.61 -8.77
C PHE A 131 -0.33 12.09 -10.18
N ASP A 132 0.94 11.79 -10.41
CA ASP A 132 1.41 11.14 -11.64
C ASP A 132 1.18 9.64 -11.59
N ILE A 133 1.31 9.04 -10.39
CA ILE A 133 1.07 7.62 -10.15
C ILE A 133 0.18 7.46 -8.91
N VAL A 134 -0.80 6.54 -8.99
CA VAL A 134 -1.48 5.97 -7.82
C VAL A 134 -1.14 4.49 -7.76
N LEU A 135 -0.56 4.06 -6.65
CA LEU A 135 -0.19 2.68 -6.35
C LEU A 135 -1.15 2.10 -5.31
N SER A 136 -1.65 0.89 -5.57
CA SER A 136 -2.41 0.15 -4.57
C SER A 136 -1.98 -1.31 -4.52
N LEU A 137 -1.47 -1.73 -3.36
CA LEU A 137 -1.09 -3.12 -3.14
C LEU A 137 -2.04 -3.78 -2.15
N ASN A 138 -2.78 -4.79 -2.61
CA ASN A 138 -3.68 -5.61 -1.78
C ASN A 138 -4.75 -4.81 -1.03
N GLY A 139 -5.21 -3.68 -1.56
CA GLY A 139 -6.16 -2.79 -0.88
C GLY A 139 -7.59 -2.89 -1.41
N PHE A 140 -7.77 -2.83 -2.71
CA PHE A 140 -9.09 -2.66 -3.35
C PHE A 140 -10.10 -3.76 -3.01
N HIS A 141 -9.65 -5.01 -2.81
CA HIS A 141 -10.56 -6.09 -2.42
C HIS A 141 -11.21 -5.87 -1.04
N ALA A 142 -10.56 -5.11 -0.15
CA ALA A 142 -11.00 -4.86 1.21
C ALA A 142 -11.80 -3.57 1.38
N PHE A 143 -11.84 -2.68 0.40
CA PHE A 143 -12.56 -1.42 0.49
C PHE A 143 -14.08 -1.62 0.54
N PRO A 144 -14.79 -0.93 1.45
CA PRO A 144 -16.24 -1.08 1.62
C PRO A 144 -17.03 -0.55 0.41
N ASP A 145 -16.54 0.50 -0.23
CA ASP A 145 -17.09 1.09 -1.45
C ASP A 145 -15.99 1.16 -2.52
N LYS A 146 -15.95 0.12 -3.34
CA LYS A 146 -14.96 0.01 -4.42
C LYS A 146 -15.19 1.02 -5.53
N GLU A 147 -16.45 1.33 -5.82
CA GLU A 147 -16.80 2.29 -6.86
C GLU A 147 -16.32 3.70 -6.49
N ALA A 148 -16.56 4.13 -5.24
CA ALA A 148 -16.02 5.38 -4.74
C ALA A 148 -14.49 5.38 -4.75
N ALA A 149 -13.85 4.27 -4.35
CA ALA A 149 -12.39 4.15 -4.35
C ALA A 149 -11.81 4.30 -5.76
N TYR A 150 -12.39 3.64 -6.77
CA TYR A 150 -11.96 3.80 -8.16
C TYR A 150 -12.18 5.22 -8.66
N ARG A 151 -13.37 5.80 -8.44
CA ARG A 151 -13.67 7.16 -8.85
C ARG A 151 -12.67 8.17 -8.27
N GLU A 152 -12.40 8.11 -6.99
CA GLU A 152 -11.46 8.98 -6.30
C GLU A 152 -10.02 8.77 -6.80
N THR A 153 -9.60 7.51 -6.99
CA THR A 153 -8.29 7.18 -7.57
C THR A 153 -8.10 7.84 -8.94
N PHE A 154 -9.10 7.73 -9.82
CA PHE A 154 -9.01 8.36 -11.14
C PHE A 154 -9.13 9.88 -11.08
N ARG A 155 -9.91 10.44 -10.14
CA ARG A 155 -10.03 11.89 -9.96
C ARG A 155 -8.70 12.54 -9.59
N VAL A 156 -7.95 11.92 -8.68
CA VAL A 156 -6.67 12.49 -8.21
C VAL A 156 -5.51 12.21 -9.16
N LEU A 157 -5.65 11.33 -10.13
CA LEU A 157 -4.65 11.10 -11.19
C LEU A 157 -4.65 12.24 -12.20
N LYS A 158 -3.46 12.67 -12.58
CA LYS A 158 -3.28 13.58 -13.73
C LYS A 158 -3.74 12.93 -15.02
N PRO A 159 -4.19 13.72 -16.02
CA PRO A 159 -4.37 13.19 -17.38
C PRO A 159 -3.09 12.49 -17.87
N GLY A 160 -3.20 11.23 -18.27
CA GLY A 160 -2.05 10.39 -18.64
C GLY A 160 -1.28 9.79 -17.47
N GLY A 161 -1.72 9.99 -16.23
CA GLY A 161 -1.16 9.34 -15.05
C GLY A 161 -1.40 7.83 -15.02
N THR A 162 -0.64 7.13 -14.20
CA THR A 162 -0.66 5.66 -14.10
C THR A 162 -1.34 5.19 -12.80
N PHE A 163 -2.31 4.30 -12.93
CA PHE A 163 -2.82 3.51 -11.81
C PHE A 163 -2.26 2.09 -11.89
N CYS A 164 -1.50 1.67 -10.89
CA CYS A 164 -0.85 0.37 -10.86
C CYS A 164 -0.96 -0.30 -9.49
N GLY A 165 -0.68 -1.59 -9.46
CA GLY A 165 -0.72 -2.39 -8.23
C GLY A 165 -1.36 -3.76 -8.41
N CYS A 166 -1.93 -4.27 -7.32
CA CYS A 166 -2.64 -5.55 -7.27
C CYS A 166 -3.98 -5.37 -6.58
N PHE A 167 -5.03 -5.91 -7.21
CA PHE A 167 -6.43 -5.71 -6.78
C PHE A 167 -7.18 -7.01 -6.58
#